data_d7b4131377c5c58f2d0e4d1eb36f0f8e
#
_entry.id   d7b4131377c5c58f2d0e4d1eb36f0f8e
#
_cell.length_a   1.000
_cell.length_b   1.000
_cell.length_c   1.000
_cell.angle_alpha   90.00
_cell.angle_beta   90.00
_cell.angle_gamma   90.00
#
_symmetry.space_group_name_H-M   'P 1'
#
loop_
_entity.id
_entity.type
_entity.pdbx_description
1 polymer ?
#
loop_
_entity_poly.entity_id
_entity_poly.type
_entity_poly.pdbx_seq_one_letter_code
_entity_poly.pdbx_strand_id
1 'polypeptide(L)'
;MKYVPLAARIYRVHLAWQLESVFYSFFMTARGAAMRQKIRDATYSYIESDAPPQYRNVLKPDYEPGCKRRVNTATYLACLHSPQMFLTKDQVVKIGPDHVITDVGDRYPADAIIYATGFLTQKWLYPIGVKGVDGKDLHQVWDASGGAEAYKGTVVTGFPNFFILYGPNAATGQHSVIFHSECQINYTCRLLRPVLSGRADSIMVKPEAQKRDLKWVHEKLKRLVFNSGCQSWWMDPVTKKNTFIYPEPMYKYWLRTIFPQWSDFQVNRNRRSRRSLSKIAVSIALSMGVATYAATWFTNSEKIITEFSTWVLGSC
;
A
#
# COMPACT_ATOMS: atom_id res chain seq x y z
N MET A 1 30.92 -4.52 -4.49
CA MET A 1 29.72 -4.73 -3.64
C MET A 1 29.43 -6.19 -3.35
N LYS A 2 29.74 -7.14 -4.24
CA LYS A 2 29.47 -8.58 -4.05
C LYS A 2 30.14 -9.16 -2.79
N TYR A 3 31.30 -8.62 -2.38
CA TYR A 3 32.10 -9.15 -1.27
C TYR A 3 31.98 -8.40 0.06
N VAL A 4 31.15 -7.34 0.12
CA VAL A 4 30.97 -6.55 1.34
C VAL A 4 29.47 -6.32 1.57
N PRO A 5 28.76 -7.26 2.22
CA PRO A 5 27.31 -7.20 2.42
C PRO A 5 26.84 -5.92 3.14
N LEU A 6 27.63 -5.41 4.08
CA LEU A 6 27.33 -4.17 4.81
C LEU A 6 27.35 -2.94 3.90
N ALA A 7 28.32 -2.85 2.99
CA ALA A 7 28.41 -1.74 2.02
C ALA A 7 27.18 -1.69 1.10
N ALA A 8 26.69 -2.85 0.66
CA ALA A 8 25.49 -2.94 -0.14
C ALA A 8 24.24 -2.46 0.64
N ARG A 9 24.14 -2.77 1.93
CA ARG A 9 23.05 -2.29 2.80
C ARG A 9 23.12 -0.76 2.99
N ILE A 10 24.28 -0.22 3.29
CA ILE A 10 24.49 1.23 3.47
C ILE A 10 24.12 1.96 2.18
N TYR A 11 24.59 1.46 1.02
CA TYR A 11 24.28 2.05 -0.27
C TYR A 11 22.78 2.03 -0.58
N ARG A 12 22.07 0.94 -0.28
CA ARG A 12 20.60 0.85 -0.43
C ARG A 12 19.87 1.84 0.47
N VAL A 13 20.29 1.99 1.72
CA VAL A 13 19.72 2.97 2.64
C VAL A 13 19.95 4.38 2.14
N HIS A 14 21.14 4.69 1.64
CA HIS A 14 21.46 5.99 1.05
C HIS A 14 20.59 6.31 -0.17
N LEU A 15 20.44 5.36 -1.11
CA LEU A 15 19.55 5.51 -2.26
C LEU A 15 18.07 5.69 -1.83
N ALA A 16 17.61 4.88 -0.89
CA ALA A 16 16.26 5.01 -0.36
C ALA A 16 16.04 6.40 0.25
N TRP A 17 17.00 6.93 1.01
CA TRP A 17 16.93 8.27 1.58
C TRP A 17 16.91 9.37 0.52
N GLN A 18 17.72 9.25 -0.54
CA GLN A 18 17.70 10.19 -1.66
C GLN A 18 16.34 10.22 -2.36
N LEU A 19 15.77 9.04 -2.67
CA LEU A 19 14.44 8.94 -3.28
C LEU A 19 13.36 9.48 -2.35
N GLU A 20 13.46 9.20 -1.05
CA GLU A 20 12.53 9.69 -0.05
C GLU A 20 12.56 11.21 0.07
N SER A 21 13.74 11.84 -0.10
CA SER A 21 13.86 13.29 -0.07
C SER A 21 13.07 14.00 -1.17
N VAL A 22 12.84 13.33 -2.31
CA VAL A 22 12.00 13.85 -3.40
C VAL A 22 10.55 14.08 -2.96
N PHE A 23 10.07 13.32 -1.97
CA PHE A 23 8.71 13.51 -1.44
C PHE A 23 8.44 14.93 -0.96
N TYR A 24 9.44 15.60 -0.41
CA TYR A 24 9.30 16.98 0.09
C TYR A 24 9.02 18.01 -1.01
N SER A 25 9.32 17.68 -2.28
CA SER A 25 8.93 18.52 -3.42
C SER A 25 7.41 18.52 -3.66
N PHE A 26 6.70 17.50 -3.18
CA PHE A 26 5.26 17.39 -3.40
C PHE A 26 4.43 18.30 -2.50
N PHE A 27 5.00 18.84 -1.42
CA PHE A 27 4.26 19.79 -0.57
C PHE A 27 4.00 21.12 -1.29
N MET A 28 2.76 21.63 -1.16
CA MET A 28 2.33 22.93 -1.65
C MET A 28 2.80 24.06 -0.70
N THR A 29 4.10 24.11 -0.44
CA THR A 29 4.80 25.10 0.41
C THR A 29 5.85 25.82 -0.41
N ALA A 30 6.34 26.97 0.07
CA ALA A 30 7.42 27.72 -0.59
C ALA A 30 8.68 26.86 -0.82
N ARG A 31 9.08 26.03 0.16
CA ARG A 31 10.18 25.08 0.03
C ARG A 31 9.91 24.03 -1.05
N GLY A 32 8.71 23.45 -1.06
CA GLY A 32 8.29 22.48 -2.08
C GLY A 32 8.27 23.10 -3.47
N ALA A 33 7.78 24.34 -3.60
CA ALA A 33 7.78 25.10 -4.86
C ALA A 33 9.21 25.33 -5.38
N ALA A 34 10.13 25.73 -4.51
CA ALA A 34 11.55 25.90 -4.90
C ALA A 34 12.18 24.57 -5.36
N MET A 35 11.84 23.45 -4.73
CA MET A 35 12.31 22.14 -5.20
C MET A 35 11.70 21.75 -6.55
N ARG A 36 10.40 21.99 -6.75
CA ARG A 36 9.74 21.75 -8.05
C ARG A 36 10.28 22.63 -9.14
N GLN A 37 10.63 23.89 -8.83
CA GLN A 37 11.27 24.79 -9.80
C GLN A 37 12.61 24.21 -10.29
N LYS A 38 13.46 23.72 -9.40
CA LYS A 38 14.72 23.06 -9.78
C LYS A 38 14.49 21.85 -10.71
N ILE A 39 13.44 21.06 -10.43
CA ILE A 39 13.07 19.91 -11.29
C ILE A 39 12.61 20.39 -12.67
N ARG A 40 11.82 21.48 -12.70
CA ARG A 40 11.35 22.10 -13.95
C ARG A 40 12.53 22.63 -14.77
N ASP A 41 13.44 23.39 -14.15
CA ASP A 41 14.60 23.96 -14.82
C ASP A 41 15.51 22.87 -15.41
N ALA A 42 15.78 21.81 -14.65
CA ALA A 42 16.54 20.66 -15.13
C ALA A 42 15.83 19.94 -16.30
N THR A 43 14.49 19.81 -16.23
CA THR A 43 13.70 19.20 -17.32
C THR A 43 13.73 20.06 -18.58
N TYR A 44 13.58 21.36 -18.43
CA TYR A 44 13.63 22.29 -19.57
C TYR A 44 15.02 22.34 -20.19
N SER A 45 16.07 22.38 -19.38
CA SER A 45 17.45 22.32 -19.86
C SER A 45 17.70 21.04 -20.67
N TYR A 46 17.21 19.89 -20.19
CA TYR A 46 17.33 18.62 -20.91
C TYR A 46 16.55 18.63 -22.25
N ILE A 47 15.35 19.21 -22.29
CA ILE A 47 14.58 19.35 -23.53
C ILE A 47 15.28 20.29 -24.50
N GLU A 48 15.84 21.40 -24.03
CA GLU A 48 16.57 22.34 -24.89
C GLU A 48 17.84 21.75 -25.49
N SER A 49 18.56 20.89 -24.74
CA SER A 49 19.81 20.28 -25.24
C SER A 49 19.53 19.11 -26.20
N ASP A 50 18.54 18.26 -25.90
CA ASP A 50 18.40 16.96 -26.54
C ASP A 50 17.21 16.85 -27.50
N ALA A 51 16.25 17.77 -27.47
CA ALA A 51 15.08 17.71 -28.36
C ALA A 51 15.29 18.56 -29.64
N PRO A 52 14.74 18.11 -30.79
CA PRO A 52 14.71 18.93 -32.01
C PRO A 52 13.99 20.26 -31.76
N PRO A 53 14.49 21.38 -32.31
CA PRO A 53 13.97 22.73 -32.03
C PRO A 53 12.46 22.86 -32.22
N GLN A 54 11.89 22.22 -33.25
CA GLN A 54 10.46 22.29 -33.58
C GLN A 54 9.56 21.65 -32.51
N TYR A 55 10.07 20.72 -31.69
CA TYR A 55 9.30 20.01 -30.69
C TYR A 55 9.51 20.51 -29.26
N ARG A 56 10.47 21.41 -28.99
CA ARG A 56 10.81 21.88 -27.64
C ARG A 56 9.60 22.44 -26.90
N ASN A 57 8.78 23.26 -27.56
CA ASN A 57 7.59 23.85 -26.93
C ASN A 57 6.51 22.83 -26.63
N VAL A 58 6.32 21.85 -27.53
CA VAL A 58 5.35 20.76 -27.35
C VAL A 58 5.72 19.85 -26.18
N LEU A 59 7.03 19.62 -25.97
CA LEU A 59 7.55 18.71 -24.96
C LEU A 59 7.60 19.32 -23.55
N LYS A 60 7.64 20.67 -23.43
CA LYS A 60 7.67 21.33 -22.12
C LYS A 60 6.33 21.12 -21.39
N PRO A 61 6.34 20.52 -20.17
CA PRO A 61 5.13 20.38 -19.38
C PRO A 61 4.57 21.73 -18.93
N ASP A 62 3.25 21.89 -19.03
CA ASP A 62 2.50 23.06 -18.57
C ASP A 62 1.92 22.88 -17.15
N TYR A 63 2.19 21.73 -16.50
CA TYR A 63 1.72 21.39 -15.17
C TYR A 63 2.85 21.33 -14.15
N GLU A 64 2.48 21.34 -12.85
CA GLU A 64 3.43 21.26 -11.75
C GLU A 64 4.18 19.91 -11.73
N PRO A 65 5.54 19.92 -11.59
CA PRO A 65 6.30 18.70 -11.39
C PRO A 65 5.75 17.88 -10.22
N GLY A 66 5.54 16.58 -10.44
CA GLY A 66 4.94 15.66 -9.48
C GLY A 66 3.43 15.48 -9.65
N CYS A 67 2.72 16.39 -10.33
CA CYS A 67 1.30 16.22 -10.58
C CYS A 67 0.98 15.01 -11.46
N LYS A 68 1.85 14.73 -12.44
CA LYS A 68 1.81 13.50 -13.26
C LYS A 68 3.04 12.64 -13.02
N ARG A 69 2.96 11.37 -13.39
CA ARG A 69 4.08 10.43 -13.26
C ARG A 69 5.26 10.93 -14.10
N ARG A 70 6.42 11.05 -13.48
CA ARG A 70 7.67 11.36 -14.17
C ARG A 70 8.09 10.20 -15.06
N VAL A 71 8.42 10.50 -16.30
CA VAL A 71 9.03 9.58 -17.26
C VAL A 71 10.54 9.78 -17.23
N ASN A 72 11.30 8.71 -17.08
CA ASN A 72 12.74 8.70 -17.20
C ASN A 72 13.08 7.92 -18.48
N THR A 73 13.69 8.59 -19.46
CA THR A 73 14.09 7.97 -20.72
C THR A 73 15.42 8.55 -21.16
N ALA A 74 16.28 7.71 -21.72
CA ALA A 74 17.53 8.13 -22.35
C ALA A 74 17.42 8.24 -23.88
N THR A 75 16.34 7.71 -24.49
CA THR A 75 16.26 7.52 -25.95
C THR A 75 15.07 8.22 -26.60
N TYR A 76 14.05 8.62 -25.83
CA TYR A 76 12.83 9.21 -26.40
C TYR A 76 13.10 10.51 -27.17
N LEU A 77 13.87 11.44 -26.60
CA LEU A 77 14.20 12.69 -27.30
C LEU A 77 15.11 12.43 -28.52
N ALA A 78 15.99 11.45 -28.44
CA ALA A 78 16.87 11.08 -29.53
C ALA A 78 16.09 10.53 -30.74
N CYS A 79 15.02 9.75 -30.54
CA CYS A 79 14.23 9.23 -31.64
C CYS A 79 13.47 10.33 -32.41
N LEU A 80 13.18 11.47 -31.80
CA LEU A 80 12.50 12.60 -32.44
C LEU A 80 13.37 13.32 -33.50
N HIS A 81 14.68 13.04 -33.55
CA HIS A 81 15.56 13.54 -34.60
C HIS A 81 15.44 12.75 -35.90
N SER A 82 14.78 11.60 -35.89
CA SER A 82 14.53 10.82 -37.10
C SER A 82 13.56 11.57 -38.03
N PRO A 83 13.86 11.67 -39.32
CA PRO A 83 12.94 12.25 -40.32
C PRO A 83 11.63 11.45 -40.48
N GLN A 84 11.60 10.22 -39.97
CA GLN A 84 10.40 9.37 -39.97
C GLN A 84 9.48 9.60 -38.77
N MET A 85 9.92 10.44 -37.79
CA MET A 85 9.15 10.73 -36.58
C MET A 85 8.48 12.08 -36.69
N PHE A 86 7.17 12.08 -36.44
CA PHE A 86 6.37 13.29 -36.32
C PHE A 86 5.65 13.31 -34.96
N LEU A 87 5.70 14.43 -34.27
CA LEU A 87 5.06 14.62 -32.96
C LEU A 87 4.06 15.78 -33.03
N THR A 88 2.81 15.50 -32.68
CA THR A 88 1.78 16.53 -32.50
C THR A 88 1.03 16.33 -31.17
N LYS A 89 0.38 17.41 -30.67
CA LYS A 89 -0.60 17.37 -29.59
C LYS A 89 -2.04 17.31 -30.08
N ASP A 90 -2.25 17.40 -31.38
CA ASP A 90 -3.57 17.44 -31.98
C ASP A 90 -4.31 16.12 -31.74
N GLN A 91 -5.58 16.23 -31.42
CA GLN A 91 -6.38 15.06 -31.06
C GLN A 91 -6.88 14.36 -32.32
N VAL A 92 -6.71 13.05 -32.39
CA VAL A 92 -7.33 12.24 -33.44
C VAL A 92 -8.84 12.19 -33.20
N VAL A 93 -9.62 12.77 -34.10
CA VAL A 93 -11.10 12.83 -34.02
C VAL A 93 -11.79 11.86 -34.96
N LYS A 94 -11.09 11.37 -35.99
CA LYS A 94 -11.66 10.43 -36.96
C LYS A 94 -10.59 9.48 -37.48
N ILE A 95 -10.97 8.24 -37.67
CA ILE A 95 -10.18 7.21 -38.36
C ILE A 95 -10.85 6.90 -39.67
N GLY A 96 -10.13 7.07 -40.78
CA GLY A 96 -10.53 6.69 -42.13
C GLY A 96 -9.95 5.32 -42.51
N PRO A 97 -10.20 4.86 -43.75
CA PRO A 97 -9.69 3.56 -44.20
C PRO A 97 -8.15 3.45 -44.27
N ASP A 98 -7.48 4.56 -44.56
CA ASP A 98 -6.04 4.64 -44.83
C ASP A 98 -5.36 5.83 -44.11
N HIS A 99 -6.08 6.51 -43.20
CA HIS A 99 -5.58 7.73 -42.56
C HIS A 99 -6.29 8.03 -41.25
N VAL A 100 -5.70 8.92 -40.46
CA VAL A 100 -6.33 9.56 -39.32
C VAL A 100 -6.53 11.05 -39.59
N ILE A 101 -7.56 11.65 -38.97
CA ILE A 101 -7.86 13.10 -39.05
C ILE A 101 -7.81 13.68 -37.65
N THR A 102 -7.14 14.81 -37.50
CA THR A 102 -7.05 15.54 -36.23
C THR A 102 -8.13 16.61 -36.08
N ASP A 103 -8.30 17.14 -34.88
CA ASP A 103 -9.24 18.20 -34.54
C ASP A 103 -8.95 19.54 -35.26
N VAL A 104 -7.70 19.75 -35.69
CA VAL A 104 -7.31 20.90 -36.55
C VAL A 104 -7.53 20.66 -38.04
N GLY A 105 -7.96 19.44 -38.41
CA GLY A 105 -8.29 19.08 -39.81
C GLY A 105 -7.13 18.43 -40.55
N ASP A 106 -5.97 18.27 -39.96
CA ASP A 106 -4.84 17.59 -40.60
C ASP A 106 -5.12 16.11 -40.80
N ARG A 107 -4.61 15.60 -41.97
CA ARG A 107 -4.81 14.22 -42.40
C ARG A 107 -3.45 13.51 -42.50
N TYR A 108 -3.30 12.45 -41.70
CA TYR A 108 -2.09 11.62 -41.68
C TYR A 108 -2.36 10.23 -42.24
N PRO A 109 -1.68 9.79 -43.31
CA PRO A 109 -1.75 8.40 -43.79
C PRO A 109 -1.28 7.43 -42.69
N ALA A 110 -1.93 6.29 -42.58
CA ALA A 110 -1.59 5.27 -41.58
C ALA A 110 -1.96 3.88 -42.06
N ASP A 111 -0.98 2.99 -42.12
CA ASP A 111 -1.17 1.55 -42.41
C ASP A 111 -1.47 0.78 -41.11
N ALA A 112 -1.02 1.30 -39.97
CA ALA A 112 -1.24 0.70 -38.67
C ALA A 112 -1.43 1.77 -37.60
N ILE A 113 -2.30 1.50 -36.60
CA ILE A 113 -2.55 2.36 -35.47
C ILE A 113 -2.23 1.59 -34.21
N ILE A 114 -1.33 2.13 -33.37
CA ILE A 114 -0.99 1.57 -32.06
C ILE A 114 -1.70 2.39 -30.98
N TYR A 115 -2.67 1.78 -30.31
CA TYR A 115 -3.37 2.40 -29.19
C TYR A 115 -2.53 2.31 -27.94
N ALA A 116 -2.05 3.45 -27.43
CA ALA A 116 -1.37 3.59 -26.15
C ALA A 116 -2.16 4.51 -25.20
N THR A 117 -3.48 4.42 -25.24
CA THR A 117 -4.43 5.32 -24.55
C THR A 117 -4.51 5.11 -23.02
N GLY A 118 -3.80 4.11 -22.49
CA GLY A 118 -3.75 3.80 -21.06
C GLY A 118 -4.86 2.84 -20.61
N PHE A 119 -4.98 2.71 -19.28
CA PHE A 119 -5.91 1.81 -18.63
C PHE A 119 -7.08 2.58 -17.99
N LEU A 120 -8.18 1.88 -17.74
CA LEU A 120 -9.30 2.36 -16.92
C LEU A 120 -8.90 2.30 -15.42
N THR A 121 -7.95 3.14 -15.04
CA THR A 121 -7.28 3.07 -13.74
C THR A 121 -8.21 3.18 -12.55
N GLN A 122 -9.35 3.87 -12.69
CA GLN A 122 -10.34 4.01 -11.62
C GLN A 122 -11.27 2.79 -11.47
N LYS A 123 -11.22 1.83 -12.42
CA LYS A 123 -11.95 0.56 -12.34
C LYS A 123 -11.11 -0.50 -11.61
N TRP A 124 -10.91 -0.27 -10.33
CA TRP A 124 -10.11 -1.15 -9.47
C TRP A 124 -10.64 -2.57 -9.46
N LEU A 125 -9.75 -3.57 -9.63
CA LEU A 125 -10.04 -5.01 -9.66
C LEU A 125 -10.99 -5.47 -10.76
N TYR A 126 -11.47 -4.58 -11.62
CA TYR A 126 -12.34 -4.98 -12.73
C TYR A 126 -11.58 -5.92 -13.70
N PRO A 127 -12.21 -7.01 -14.19
CA PRO A 127 -13.62 -7.43 -14.01
C PRO A 127 -13.88 -8.41 -12.85
N ILE A 128 -12.98 -8.49 -11.85
CA ILE A 128 -13.07 -9.47 -10.75
C ILE A 128 -14.21 -9.07 -9.82
N GLY A 129 -15.27 -9.89 -9.73
CA GLY A 129 -16.35 -9.71 -8.77
C GLY A 129 -15.94 -10.15 -7.36
N VAL A 130 -16.11 -9.28 -6.38
CA VAL A 130 -15.84 -9.57 -4.96
C VAL A 130 -17.11 -9.35 -4.16
N LYS A 131 -17.57 -10.41 -3.46
CA LYS A 131 -18.76 -10.35 -2.60
C LYS A 131 -18.35 -10.35 -1.12
N GLY A 132 -18.90 -9.42 -0.38
CA GLY A 132 -18.72 -9.28 1.07
C GLY A 132 -19.86 -9.86 1.88
N VAL A 133 -19.97 -9.40 3.14
CA VAL A 133 -21.06 -9.74 4.05
C VAL A 133 -22.40 -9.30 3.44
N ASP A 134 -23.43 -10.11 3.61
CA ASP A 134 -24.78 -9.89 3.08
C ASP A 134 -24.84 -9.75 1.55
N GLY A 135 -23.86 -10.35 0.84
CA GLY A 135 -23.81 -10.30 -0.62
C GLY A 135 -23.40 -8.96 -1.22
N LYS A 136 -22.91 -8.02 -0.41
CA LYS A 136 -22.47 -6.69 -0.87
C LYS A 136 -21.41 -6.83 -1.95
N ASP A 137 -21.59 -6.13 -3.06
CA ASP A 137 -20.61 -6.08 -4.15
C ASP A 137 -19.59 -4.97 -3.90
N LEU A 138 -18.30 -5.29 -4.04
CA LEU A 138 -17.21 -4.36 -3.77
C LEU A 138 -17.24 -3.14 -4.69
N HIS A 139 -17.53 -3.35 -5.98
CA HIS A 139 -17.58 -2.26 -6.93
C HIS A 139 -18.74 -1.31 -6.64
N GLN A 140 -19.92 -1.85 -6.28
CA GLN A 140 -21.07 -1.03 -5.89
C GLN A 140 -20.77 -0.20 -4.62
N VAL A 141 -20.07 -0.79 -3.65
CA VAL A 141 -19.65 -0.07 -2.44
C VAL A 141 -18.69 1.07 -2.79
N TRP A 142 -17.73 0.83 -3.67
CA TRP A 142 -16.78 1.85 -4.10
C TRP A 142 -17.41 2.94 -4.98
N ASP A 143 -18.31 2.57 -5.90
CA ASP A 143 -19.06 3.53 -6.72
C ASP A 143 -19.91 4.45 -5.84
N ALA A 144 -20.60 3.91 -4.83
CA ALA A 144 -21.37 4.68 -3.86
C ALA A 144 -20.50 5.62 -3.00
N SER A 145 -19.24 5.28 -2.79
CA SER A 145 -18.24 6.11 -2.07
C SER A 145 -17.56 7.15 -2.97
N GLY A 146 -17.88 7.19 -4.27
CA GLY A 146 -17.23 8.04 -5.27
C GLY A 146 -15.82 7.61 -5.65
N GLY A 147 -15.49 6.33 -5.50
CA GLY A 147 -14.21 5.72 -5.88
C GLY A 147 -13.69 4.71 -4.87
N ALA A 148 -12.68 3.96 -5.26
CA ALA A 148 -12.13 2.88 -4.45
C ALA A 148 -11.55 3.37 -3.11
N GLU A 149 -11.83 2.61 -2.06
CA GLU A 149 -11.42 2.89 -0.68
C GLU A 149 -10.93 1.63 0.02
N ALA A 150 -9.88 1.77 0.82
CA ALA A 150 -9.41 0.71 1.71
C ALA A 150 -8.69 1.30 2.93
N TYR A 151 -8.87 0.68 4.10
CA TYR A 151 -8.12 1.01 5.30
C TYR A 151 -6.66 0.64 5.09
N LYS A 152 -5.76 1.64 5.23
CA LYS A 152 -4.32 1.52 4.95
C LYS A 152 -4.01 0.92 3.57
N GLY A 153 -4.90 1.11 2.59
CA GLY A 153 -4.74 0.56 1.25
C GLY A 153 -4.79 -0.97 1.16
N THR A 154 -5.28 -1.67 2.19
CA THR A 154 -5.13 -3.13 2.30
C THR A 154 -6.44 -3.86 2.58
N VAL A 155 -7.29 -3.36 3.46
CA VAL A 155 -8.53 -4.05 3.88
C VAL A 155 -9.75 -3.17 3.70
N VAL A 156 -10.90 -3.78 3.43
CA VAL A 156 -12.15 -3.07 3.16
C VAL A 156 -13.22 -3.51 4.14
N THR A 157 -13.94 -2.55 4.72
CA THR A 157 -15.06 -2.83 5.62
C THR A 157 -16.19 -3.57 4.89
N GLY A 158 -16.77 -4.56 5.53
CA GLY A 158 -17.78 -5.44 4.92
C GLY A 158 -17.22 -6.62 4.13
N PHE A 159 -15.87 -6.74 4.01
CA PHE A 159 -15.20 -7.81 3.28
C PHE A 159 -14.21 -8.55 4.19
N PRO A 160 -14.70 -9.47 5.04
CA PRO A 160 -13.85 -10.20 5.97
C PRO A 160 -12.85 -11.10 5.23
N ASN A 161 -11.63 -11.21 5.78
CA ASN A 161 -10.52 -12.00 5.21
C ASN A 161 -10.12 -11.62 3.78
N PHE A 162 -10.54 -10.47 3.28
CA PHE A 162 -10.17 -9.95 1.98
C PHE A 162 -9.08 -8.89 2.13
N PHE A 163 -8.01 -9.04 1.37
CA PHE A 163 -6.82 -8.16 1.41
C PHE A 163 -6.40 -7.79 -0.01
N ILE A 164 -6.04 -6.54 -0.18
CA ILE A 164 -5.55 -5.99 -1.44
C ILE A 164 -4.09 -5.60 -1.23
N LEU A 165 -3.21 -6.04 -2.11
CA LEU A 165 -1.84 -5.54 -2.18
C LEU A 165 -1.80 -4.39 -3.18
N TYR A 166 -1.11 -3.31 -2.80
CA TYR A 166 -1.03 -2.07 -3.56
C TYR A 166 -2.41 -1.50 -3.90
N GLY A 167 -3.33 -1.57 -2.94
CA GLY A 167 -4.71 -1.12 -3.09
C GLY A 167 -4.86 0.41 -3.00
N PRO A 168 -6.11 0.91 -2.87
CA PRO A 168 -6.42 2.33 -2.86
C PRO A 168 -5.60 3.12 -1.84
N ASN A 169 -5.05 4.27 -2.28
CA ASN A 169 -4.18 5.14 -1.49
C ASN A 169 -2.94 4.46 -0.89
N ALA A 170 -2.37 3.48 -1.61
CA ALA A 170 -1.10 2.86 -1.27
C ALA A 170 0.03 3.16 -2.28
N ALA A 171 -0.26 3.89 -3.36
CA ALA A 171 0.73 4.24 -4.36
C ALA A 171 1.63 5.41 -3.92
N THR A 172 2.87 5.39 -4.36
CA THR A 172 3.84 6.46 -4.13
C THR A 172 4.23 7.15 -5.44
N GLY A 173 4.42 8.47 -5.39
CA GLY A 173 4.84 9.25 -6.54
C GLY A 173 6.34 9.14 -6.87
N GLN A 174 7.19 8.78 -5.90
CA GLN A 174 8.65 8.90 -5.99
C GLN A 174 9.41 7.59 -5.74
N HIS A 175 8.79 6.57 -5.18
CA HIS A 175 9.54 5.46 -4.62
C HIS A 175 9.02 4.07 -5.07
N SER A 176 9.44 3.01 -4.38
CA SER A 176 9.22 1.61 -4.74
C SER A 176 7.82 1.12 -4.41
N VAL A 177 7.07 0.71 -5.43
CA VAL A 177 5.81 -0.05 -5.32
C VAL A 177 6.01 -1.35 -4.55
N ILE A 178 7.14 -2.04 -4.78
CA ILE A 178 7.47 -3.31 -4.14
C ILE A 178 7.59 -3.16 -2.63
N PHE A 179 8.24 -2.10 -2.15
CA PHE A 179 8.37 -1.87 -0.71
C PHE A 179 7.01 -1.65 -0.02
N HIS A 180 6.09 -0.90 -0.65
CA HIS A 180 4.72 -0.77 -0.14
C HIS A 180 4.01 -2.13 -0.09
N SER A 181 4.15 -2.94 -1.14
CA SER A 181 3.58 -4.28 -1.18
C SER A 181 4.17 -5.19 -0.10
N GLU A 182 5.48 -5.13 0.15
CA GLU A 182 6.13 -5.87 1.25
C GLU A 182 5.61 -5.45 2.63
N CYS A 183 5.39 -4.14 2.84
CA CYS A 183 4.76 -3.63 4.07
C CYS A 183 3.35 -4.20 4.24
N GLN A 184 2.55 -4.22 3.16
CA GLN A 184 1.19 -4.75 3.16
C GLN A 184 1.15 -6.27 3.35
N ILE A 185 2.08 -7.02 2.74
CA ILE A 185 2.20 -8.48 2.95
C ILE A 185 2.47 -8.76 4.42
N ASN A 186 3.47 -8.09 5.01
CA ASN A 186 3.80 -8.25 6.42
C ASN A 186 2.64 -7.87 7.34
N TYR A 187 1.91 -6.81 7.02
CA TYR A 187 0.72 -6.38 7.74
C TYR A 187 -0.41 -7.42 7.64
N THR A 188 -0.69 -7.91 6.44
CA THR A 188 -1.68 -8.96 6.16
C THR A 188 -1.37 -10.25 6.90
N CYS A 189 -0.11 -10.71 6.88
CA CYS A 189 0.31 -11.90 7.62
C CYS A 189 0.08 -11.76 9.14
N ARG A 190 0.32 -10.58 9.70
CA ARG A 190 0.04 -10.33 11.13
C ARG A 190 -1.45 -10.33 11.43
N LEU A 191 -2.26 -9.72 10.56
CA LEU A 191 -3.72 -9.72 10.70
C LEU A 191 -4.32 -11.11 10.56
N LEU A 192 -3.84 -11.92 9.62
CA LEU A 192 -4.32 -13.28 9.39
C LEU A 192 -3.88 -14.29 10.45
N ARG A 193 -2.86 -13.98 11.26
CA ARG A 193 -2.33 -14.93 12.26
C ARG A 193 -3.39 -15.56 13.16
N PRO A 194 -4.41 -14.84 13.70
CA PRO A 194 -5.48 -15.45 14.48
C PRO A 194 -6.33 -16.43 13.66
N VAL A 195 -6.58 -16.13 12.38
CA VAL A 195 -7.37 -16.98 11.48
C VAL A 195 -6.57 -18.24 11.13
N LEU A 196 -5.35 -18.09 10.67
CA LEU A 196 -4.46 -19.20 10.29
C LEU A 196 -4.16 -20.15 11.46
N SER A 197 -4.14 -19.63 12.69
CA SER A 197 -3.96 -20.45 13.90
C SER A 197 -5.28 -21.05 14.44
N GLY A 198 -6.40 -20.91 13.73
CA GLY A 198 -7.71 -21.44 14.13
C GLY A 198 -8.32 -20.75 15.37
N ARG A 199 -7.78 -19.63 15.82
CA ARG A 199 -8.30 -18.86 16.96
C ARG A 199 -9.45 -17.92 16.58
N ALA A 200 -9.56 -17.60 15.30
CA ALA A 200 -10.64 -16.81 14.73
C ALA A 200 -11.09 -17.44 13.41
N ASP A 201 -12.32 -17.18 13.02
CA ASP A 201 -12.87 -17.55 11.72
C ASP A 201 -12.67 -16.42 10.70
N SER A 202 -12.75 -15.17 11.16
CA SER A 202 -12.57 -14.02 10.29
C SER A 202 -12.07 -12.79 11.03
N ILE A 203 -11.45 -11.91 10.23
CA ILE A 203 -11.06 -10.57 10.62
C ILE A 203 -11.58 -9.56 9.60
N MET A 204 -12.11 -8.44 10.07
CA MET A 204 -12.67 -7.37 9.25
C MET A 204 -12.36 -6.03 9.90
N VAL A 205 -12.02 -5.02 9.10
CA VAL A 205 -11.86 -3.65 9.60
C VAL A 205 -13.22 -3.04 9.96
N LYS A 206 -13.29 -2.30 11.05
CA LYS A 206 -14.50 -1.58 11.48
C LYS A 206 -14.77 -0.37 10.56
N PRO A 207 -16.05 -0.05 10.26
CA PRO A 207 -16.40 1.09 9.42
C PRO A 207 -15.80 2.42 9.90
N GLU A 208 -15.84 2.67 11.22
CA GLU A 208 -15.34 3.90 11.82
C GLU A 208 -13.82 4.03 11.68
N ALA A 209 -13.11 2.91 11.74
CA ALA A 209 -11.65 2.88 11.55
C ALA A 209 -11.28 3.20 10.10
N GLN A 210 -11.94 2.60 9.12
CA GLN A 210 -11.73 2.91 7.71
C GLN A 210 -12.07 4.37 7.41
N LYS A 211 -13.22 4.86 7.87
CA LYS A 211 -13.64 6.26 7.67
C LYS A 211 -12.64 7.25 8.27
N ARG A 212 -12.13 6.99 9.46
CA ARG A 212 -11.11 7.81 10.13
C ARG A 212 -9.80 7.84 9.33
N ASP A 213 -9.35 6.69 8.84
CA ASP A 213 -8.14 6.55 8.03
C ASP A 213 -8.25 7.30 6.71
N LEU A 214 -9.36 7.14 5.99
CA LEU A 214 -9.63 7.83 4.73
C LEU A 214 -9.72 9.33 4.89
N LYS A 215 -10.39 9.81 5.94
CA LYS A 215 -10.42 11.24 6.27
C LYS A 215 -9.01 11.79 6.43
N TRP A 216 -8.16 11.08 7.20
CA TRP A 216 -6.77 11.46 7.39
C TRP A 216 -5.99 11.48 6.06
N VAL A 217 -6.15 10.47 5.20
CA VAL A 217 -5.51 10.40 3.88
C VAL A 217 -5.89 11.61 3.03
N HIS A 218 -7.18 11.88 2.88
CA HIS A 218 -7.65 12.96 2.00
C HIS A 218 -7.30 14.35 2.54
N GLU A 219 -7.32 14.57 3.86
CA GLU A 219 -6.85 15.83 4.45
C GLU A 219 -5.36 16.08 4.19
N LYS A 220 -4.54 15.03 4.24
CA LYS A 220 -3.11 15.13 3.89
C LYS A 220 -2.89 15.41 2.41
N LEU A 221 -3.64 14.73 1.52
CA LEU A 221 -3.55 14.91 0.07
C LEU A 221 -3.84 16.34 -0.37
N LYS A 222 -4.72 17.07 0.31
CA LYS A 222 -5.01 18.50 0.03
C LYS A 222 -3.75 19.40 0.08
N ARG A 223 -2.72 18.98 0.79
CA ARG A 223 -1.48 19.74 0.96
C ARG A 223 -0.41 19.39 -0.07
N LEU A 224 -0.71 18.47 -0.97
CA LEU A 224 0.24 17.91 -1.93
C LEU A 224 -0.14 18.28 -3.37
N VAL A 225 0.86 18.39 -4.21
CA VAL A 225 0.72 18.69 -5.64
C VAL A 225 -0.19 17.73 -6.39
N PHE A 226 -0.38 16.53 -5.89
CA PHE A 226 -1.26 15.53 -6.48
C PHE A 226 -2.74 15.95 -6.54
N ASN A 227 -3.13 16.93 -5.73
CA ASN A 227 -4.48 17.50 -5.67
C ASN A 227 -4.51 18.97 -6.14
N SER A 228 -3.49 19.45 -6.86
CA SER A 228 -3.39 20.82 -7.33
C SER A 228 -4.29 21.16 -8.54
N GLY A 229 -5.19 20.25 -8.93
CA GLY A 229 -6.15 20.46 -10.02
C GLY A 229 -5.69 19.96 -11.39
N CYS A 230 -4.48 19.43 -11.55
CA CYS A 230 -4.09 18.84 -12.82
C CYS A 230 -4.78 17.48 -13.06
N GLN A 231 -5.14 17.21 -14.31
CA GLN A 231 -5.69 15.92 -14.69
C GLN A 231 -4.60 14.85 -14.63
N SER A 232 -4.84 13.81 -13.84
CA SER A 232 -3.94 12.69 -13.66
C SER A 232 -4.73 11.39 -13.51
N TRP A 233 -4.15 10.27 -13.92
CA TRP A 233 -4.76 8.95 -13.87
C TRP A 233 -5.03 8.43 -12.44
N TRP A 234 -4.44 9.04 -11.42
CA TRP A 234 -4.70 8.73 -10.00
C TRP A 234 -5.91 9.45 -9.41
N MET A 235 -6.52 10.35 -10.17
CA MET A 235 -7.75 11.02 -9.78
C MET A 235 -8.93 10.53 -10.59
N ASP A 236 -10.04 10.28 -9.92
CA ASP A 236 -11.29 10.00 -10.60
C ASP A 236 -11.72 11.25 -11.40
N PRO A 237 -12.02 11.12 -12.70
CA PRO A 237 -12.31 12.26 -13.55
C PRO A 237 -13.63 12.94 -13.20
N VAL A 238 -14.60 12.23 -12.58
CA VAL A 238 -15.93 12.73 -12.21
C VAL A 238 -15.91 13.25 -10.78
N THR A 239 -15.57 12.40 -9.82
CA THR A 239 -15.64 12.75 -8.39
C THR A 239 -14.44 13.57 -7.91
N LYS A 240 -13.37 13.66 -8.72
CA LYS A 240 -12.10 14.32 -8.37
C LYS A 240 -11.44 13.72 -7.12
N LYS A 241 -11.80 12.49 -6.76
CA LYS A 241 -11.21 11.76 -5.64
C LYS A 241 -9.88 11.15 -6.06
N ASN A 242 -8.85 11.37 -5.26
CA ASN A 242 -7.56 10.71 -5.45
C ASN A 242 -7.60 9.34 -4.77
N THR A 243 -7.69 8.28 -5.55
CA THR A 243 -7.82 6.90 -5.08
C THR A 243 -6.49 6.16 -5.04
N PHE A 244 -5.38 6.76 -5.51
CA PHE A 244 -4.10 6.06 -5.67
C PHE A 244 -3.04 6.46 -4.66
N ILE A 245 -2.84 7.77 -4.44
CA ILE A 245 -1.64 8.27 -3.78
C ILE A 245 -1.74 8.13 -2.26
N TYR A 246 -0.68 7.58 -1.67
CA TYR A 246 -0.40 7.65 -0.24
C TYR A 246 0.24 9.02 0.09
N PRO A 247 -0.29 9.75 1.10
CA PRO A 247 0.05 11.17 1.29
C PRO A 247 1.27 11.45 2.15
N GLU A 248 2.09 10.48 2.46
CA GLU A 248 3.28 10.65 3.31
C GLU A 248 4.49 9.88 2.77
N PRO A 249 5.72 10.17 3.30
CA PRO A 249 6.91 9.39 3.01
C PRO A 249 6.75 7.90 3.28
N MET A 250 7.48 7.08 2.53
CA MET A 250 7.36 5.61 2.62
C MET A 250 7.69 5.03 3.98
N TYR A 251 8.70 5.57 4.67
CA TYR A 251 9.05 5.10 6.01
C TYR A 251 7.88 5.27 7.00
N LYS A 252 7.02 6.27 6.79
CA LYS A 252 5.81 6.44 7.59
C LYS A 252 4.74 5.40 7.28
N TYR A 253 4.64 4.97 6.00
CA TYR A 253 3.78 3.86 5.64
C TYR A 253 4.22 2.58 6.35
N TRP A 254 5.52 2.29 6.32
CA TRP A 254 6.10 1.18 7.07
C TRP A 254 5.77 1.26 8.56
N LEU A 255 6.00 2.41 9.21
CA LEU A 255 5.65 2.60 10.64
C LEU A 255 4.16 2.35 10.92
N ARG A 256 3.27 2.79 10.04
CA ARG A 256 1.82 2.58 10.17
C ARG A 256 1.39 1.12 10.04
N THR A 257 2.18 0.30 9.37
CA THR A 257 1.86 -1.09 9.04
C THR A 257 2.65 -2.11 9.86
N ILE A 258 3.65 -1.71 10.65
CA ILE A 258 4.42 -2.61 11.51
C ILE A 258 3.50 -3.36 12.50
N PHE A 259 2.64 -2.62 13.19
CA PHE A 259 1.76 -3.19 14.20
C PHE A 259 0.29 -2.96 13.84
N PRO A 260 -0.53 -4.04 13.79
CA PRO A 260 -1.97 -3.90 13.68
C PRO A 260 -2.55 -3.18 14.90
N GLN A 261 -3.39 -2.18 14.66
CA GLN A 261 -4.23 -1.61 15.71
C GLN A 261 -5.46 -2.51 15.89
N TRP A 262 -5.37 -3.49 16.78
CA TRP A 262 -6.42 -4.50 16.97
C TRP A 262 -7.78 -3.90 17.36
N SER A 263 -7.81 -2.74 17.99
CA SER A 263 -9.04 -1.98 18.27
C SER A 263 -9.81 -1.58 17.02
N ASP A 264 -9.14 -1.47 15.88
CA ASP A 264 -9.73 -1.10 14.59
C ASP A 264 -10.38 -2.30 13.88
N PHE A 265 -10.23 -3.50 14.42
CA PHE A 265 -10.72 -4.72 13.80
C PHE A 265 -11.82 -5.41 14.62
N GLN A 266 -12.73 -5.99 13.89
CA GLN A 266 -13.66 -6.99 14.39
C GLN A 266 -13.07 -8.38 14.10
N VAL A 267 -12.81 -9.14 15.15
CA VAL A 267 -12.27 -10.51 15.07
C VAL A 267 -13.36 -11.47 15.54
N ASN A 268 -13.89 -12.27 14.64
CA ASN A 268 -14.86 -13.31 14.98
C ASN A 268 -14.12 -14.54 15.46
N ARG A 269 -14.16 -14.77 16.78
CA ARG A 269 -13.44 -15.87 17.43
C ARG A 269 -14.21 -17.18 17.26
N ASN A 270 -13.51 -18.23 16.88
CA ASN A 270 -14.05 -19.56 16.76
C ASN A 270 -14.52 -20.08 18.13
N ARG A 271 -15.78 -20.51 18.23
CA ARG A 271 -16.34 -21.13 19.44
C ARG A 271 -15.58 -22.41 19.85
N ARG A 272 -15.03 -23.17 18.90
CA ARG A 272 -14.21 -24.36 19.17
C ARG A 272 -12.90 -24.01 19.91
N SER A 273 -12.26 -22.89 19.61
CA SER A 273 -11.04 -22.45 20.28
C SER A 273 -11.28 -22.09 21.75
N ARG A 274 -12.46 -21.55 22.10
CA ARG A 274 -12.82 -21.30 23.51
C ARG A 274 -12.89 -22.59 24.33
N ARG A 275 -13.40 -23.67 23.74
CA ARG A 275 -13.45 -25.00 24.42
C ARG A 275 -12.06 -25.62 24.58
N SER A 276 -11.14 -25.39 23.65
CA SER A 276 -9.75 -25.87 23.76
C SER A 276 -8.97 -25.15 24.85
N LEU A 277 -9.11 -23.83 24.95
CA LEU A 277 -8.45 -23.04 26.01
C LEU A 277 -8.98 -23.39 27.40
N SER A 278 -10.27 -23.63 27.55
CA SER A 278 -10.83 -24.09 28.82
C SER A 278 -10.32 -25.49 29.21
N LYS A 279 -10.20 -26.40 28.26
CA LYS A 279 -9.60 -27.72 28.50
C LYS A 279 -8.14 -27.67 28.92
N ILE A 280 -7.34 -26.79 28.30
CA ILE A 280 -5.94 -26.56 28.65
C ILE A 280 -5.84 -25.95 30.06
N ALA A 281 -6.67 -24.95 30.40
CA ALA A 281 -6.70 -24.34 31.71
C ALA A 281 -7.09 -25.34 32.80
N VAL A 282 -8.10 -26.20 32.53
CA VAL A 282 -8.52 -27.29 33.43
C VAL A 282 -7.38 -28.31 33.57
N SER A 283 -6.70 -28.68 32.50
CA SER A 283 -5.57 -29.63 32.57
C SER A 283 -4.40 -29.08 33.38
N ILE A 284 -4.07 -27.78 33.24
CA ILE A 284 -3.02 -27.11 34.03
C ILE A 284 -3.43 -27.07 35.51
N ALA A 285 -4.68 -26.72 35.83
CA ALA A 285 -5.17 -26.67 37.21
C ALA A 285 -5.15 -28.07 37.86
N LEU A 286 -5.51 -29.11 37.12
CA LEU A 286 -5.44 -30.50 37.60
C LEU A 286 -3.97 -30.93 37.85
N SER A 287 -3.05 -30.58 36.92
CA SER A 287 -1.62 -30.91 37.10
C SER A 287 -1.02 -30.18 38.31
N MET A 288 -1.38 -28.92 38.54
CA MET A 288 -0.96 -28.18 39.73
C MET A 288 -1.56 -28.77 41.02
N GLY A 289 -2.82 -29.19 40.99
CA GLY A 289 -3.47 -29.87 42.12
C GLY A 289 -2.80 -31.21 42.47
N VAL A 290 -2.41 -32.00 41.47
CA VAL A 290 -1.70 -33.27 41.67
C VAL A 290 -0.30 -33.00 42.23
N ALA A 291 0.42 -31.97 41.70
CA ALA A 291 1.75 -31.62 42.18
C ALA A 291 1.75 -31.11 43.64
N THR A 292 0.73 -30.31 44.04
CA THR A 292 0.56 -29.87 45.40
C THR A 292 0.20 -30.99 46.36
N TYR A 293 -0.67 -31.91 45.90
CA TYR A 293 -1.02 -33.12 46.68
C TYR A 293 0.17 -34.04 46.89
N ALA A 294 0.95 -34.27 45.84
CA ALA A 294 2.21 -35.06 45.94
C ALA A 294 3.21 -34.42 46.91
N ALA A 295 3.40 -33.10 46.80
CA ALA A 295 4.31 -32.38 47.73
C ALA A 295 3.85 -32.46 49.22
N THR A 296 2.56 -32.32 49.47
CA THR A 296 2.03 -32.48 50.86
C THR A 296 2.09 -33.92 51.36
N TRP A 297 1.93 -34.90 50.48
CA TRP A 297 2.10 -36.30 50.82
C TRP A 297 3.54 -36.64 51.16
N PHE A 298 4.53 -36.15 50.37
CA PHE A 298 5.95 -36.33 50.67
C PHE A 298 6.37 -35.69 52.01
N THR A 299 5.95 -34.43 52.29
CA THR A 299 6.27 -33.77 53.57
C THR A 299 5.64 -34.45 54.75
N ASN A 300 4.45 -35.01 54.61
CA ASN A 300 3.80 -35.78 55.69
C ASN A 300 4.46 -37.17 55.87
N SER A 301 4.89 -37.84 54.80
CA SER A 301 5.57 -39.11 54.91
C SER A 301 6.96 -39.00 55.55
N GLU A 302 7.71 -37.90 55.31
CA GLU A 302 8.98 -37.59 56.02
C GLU A 302 8.75 -37.40 57.52
N LYS A 303 7.68 -36.68 57.91
CA LYS A 303 7.33 -36.53 59.32
C LYS A 303 7.02 -37.87 60.01
N ILE A 304 6.25 -38.75 59.34
CA ILE A 304 5.94 -40.07 59.84
C ILE A 304 7.17 -40.94 60.00
N ILE A 305 8.09 -40.88 59.05
CA ILE A 305 9.36 -41.61 59.09
C ILE A 305 10.26 -41.09 60.20
N THR A 306 10.31 -39.76 60.42
CA THR A 306 11.13 -39.14 61.45
C THR A 306 10.53 -39.44 62.85
N GLU A 307 9.21 -39.40 63.03
CA GLU A 307 8.57 -39.81 64.27
C GLU A 307 8.73 -41.30 64.58
N PHE A 308 8.66 -42.17 63.56
CA PHE A 308 8.93 -43.60 63.70
C PHE A 308 10.37 -43.91 64.07
N SER A 309 11.33 -43.18 63.48
CA SER A 309 12.76 -43.36 63.81
C SER A 309 13.11 -42.86 65.19
N THR A 310 12.50 -41.79 65.69
CA THR A 310 12.67 -41.30 67.07
C THR A 310 12.03 -42.26 68.10
N TRP A 311 10.90 -42.89 67.74
CA TRP A 311 10.27 -43.90 68.59
C TRP A 311 11.07 -45.19 68.67
N VAL A 312 11.69 -45.66 67.57
CA VAL A 312 12.50 -46.85 67.54
C VAL A 312 13.84 -46.66 68.21
N LEU A 313 14.48 -45.48 68.15
CA LEU A 313 15.77 -45.20 68.75
C LEU A 313 15.69 -44.66 70.18
N GLY A 314 14.53 -44.36 70.70
CA GLY A 314 14.28 -43.95 72.10
C GLY A 314 13.87 -45.09 73.03
N SER A 315 13.88 -46.35 72.53
CA SER A 315 13.49 -47.53 73.27
C SER A 315 14.66 -48.50 73.52
N CYS A 316 15.90 -48.01 73.46
CA CYS A 316 17.07 -48.76 73.92
C CYS A 316 17.75 -48.04 75.07
#